data_b55e65b6b670038c463b02a916d06d9d
#
_entry.id   b55e65b6b670038c463b02a916d06d9d
#
_cell.length_a   1.000
_cell.length_b   1.000
_cell.length_c   1.000
_cell.angle_alpha   90.00
_cell.angle_beta   90.00
_cell.angle_gamma   90.00
#
_symmetry.space_group_name_H-M   'P 1'
#
loop_
_entity.id
_entity.type
_entity.pdbx_description
1 polymer ?
#
loop_
_entity_poly.entity_id
_entity_poly.type
_entity_poly.pdbx_seq_one_letter_code
_entity_poly.pdbx_strand_id
1 'polypeptide(L)'
;DLVTGFLIVDSVKRNNQLLTFTHIDSALNINFSPSLTVGTLDSVSVYYQGSPSSTGFGSFIDDTHAGTPVIWTLSEPYGSADWWPCKSQLGDKADSIDIYIIHPSAYKAASNGILQSEIVNGSQTTTHWKHRYPIASYLVAFAVTNYVVFNNSVMLGSVNLPMQTYCY
;
A
#
# COMPACT_ATOMS: atom_id res chain seq x y z
N ASP A 1 -4.96 -4.04 12.21
CA ASP A 1 -5.38 -5.36 11.71
C ASP A 1 -4.45 -5.82 10.59
N LEU A 2 -4.21 -7.09 10.51
CA LEU A 2 -3.50 -7.79 9.42
C LEU A 2 -3.96 -9.25 9.47
N VAL A 3 -4.42 -9.79 8.34
CA VAL A 3 -4.97 -11.16 8.30
C VAL A 3 -3.89 -12.20 8.59
N THR A 4 -4.16 -13.11 9.52
CA THR A 4 -3.29 -14.24 9.88
C THR A 4 -3.39 -15.38 8.88
N GLY A 5 -2.37 -16.25 8.86
CA GLY A 5 -2.35 -17.49 8.07
C GLY A 5 -1.68 -17.36 6.72
N PHE A 6 -1.82 -16.23 6.04
CA PHE A 6 -1.18 -15.96 4.75
C PHE A 6 -0.04 -14.95 4.85
N LEU A 7 -0.11 -14.05 5.85
CA LEU A 7 0.91 -13.05 6.13
C LEU A 7 1.58 -13.32 7.47
N ILE A 8 2.90 -13.28 7.47
CA ILE A 8 3.74 -13.51 8.65
C ILE A 8 4.43 -12.21 9.01
N VAL A 9 4.27 -11.74 10.24
CA VAL A 9 4.99 -10.60 10.77
C VAL A 9 6.37 -11.05 11.24
N ASP A 10 7.42 -10.58 10.57
CA ASP A 10 8.80 -10.91 10.91
C ASP A 10 9.30 -10.10 12.11
N SER A 11 8.99 -8.81 12.15
CA SER A 11 9.39 -7.94 13.25
C SER A 11 8.58 -6.64 13.28
N VAL A 12 8.51 -6.06 14.47
CA VAL A 12 8.01 -4.70 14.69
C VAL A 12 9.11 -3.89 15.35
N LYS A 13 9.37 -2.68 14.85
CA LYS A 13 10.42 -1.81 15.37
C LYS A 13 9.91 -0.41 15.68
N ARG A 14 10.48 0.19 16.70
CA ARG A 14 10.36 1.61 17.07
C ARG A 14 11.75 2.19 17.20
N ASN A 15 12.10 3.24 16.45
CA ASN A 15 13.45 3.82 16.46
C ASN A 15 14.56 2.77 16.30
N ASN A 16 14.41 1.82 15.37
CA ASN A 16 15.29 0.67 15.13
C ASN A 16 15.40 -0.35 16.28
N GLN A 17 14.68 -0.19 17.38
CA GLN A 17 14.61 -1.18 18.47
C GLN A 17 13.43 -2.12 18.26
N LEU A 18 13.65 -3.41 18.50
CA LEU A 18 12.60 -4.42 18.42
C LEU A 18 11.56 -4.22 19.52
N LEU A 19 10.30 -4.29 19.14
CA LEU A 19 9.17 -4.39 20.05
C LEU A 19 8.63 -5.81 20.07
N THR A 20 8.11 -6.22 21.24
CA THR A 20 7.35 -7.46 21.34
C THR A 20 5.94 -7.24 20.79
N PHE A 21 5.41 -8.25 20.13
CA PHE A 21 4.06 -8.22 19.56
C PHE A 21 3.42 -9.60 19.62
N THR A 22 2.11 -9.64 19.43
CA THR A 22 1.34 -10.85 19.14
C THR A 22 0.51 -10.63 17.89
N HIS A 23 0.39 -11.64 17.05
CA HIS A 23 -0.41 -11.61 15.82
C HIS A 23 -1.36 -12.79 15.84
N ILE A 24 -2.59 -12.55 16.30
CA ILE A 24 -3.62 -13.57 16.55
C ILE A 24 -4.97 -13.01 16.09
N ASP A 25 -5.80 -13.83 15.47
CA ASP A 25 -7.15 -13.48 15.01
C ASP A 25 -7.19 -12.19 14.17
N SER A 26 -6.20 -12.04 13.30
CA SER A 26 -6.01 -10.84 12.45
C SER A 26 -5.73 -9.54 13.22
N ALA A 27 -5.47 -9.62 14.52
CA ALA A 27 -5.04 -8.48 15.33
C ALA A 27 -3.53 -8.51 15.57
N LEU A 28 -2.84 -7.48 15.11
CA LEU A 28 -1.43 -7.23 15.43
C LEU A 28 -1.36 -6.32 16.67
N ASN A 29 -1.12 -6.91 17.85
CA ASN A 29 -0.99 -6.19 19.10
C ASN A 29 0.48 -5.90 19.39
N ILE A 30 0.84 -4.62 19.48
CA ILE A 30 2.22 -4.16 19.67
C ILE A 30 2.38 -3.64 21.10
N ASN A 31 3.37 -4.16 21.82
CA ASN A 31 3.64 -3.79 23.19
C ASN A 31 4.67 -2.65 23.26
N PHE A 32 4.25 -1.50 23.77
CA PHE A 32 5.13 -0.37 24.02
C PHE A 32 5.67 -0.39 25.47
N SER A 33 7.00 -0.39 25.61
CA SER A 33 7.66 -0.26 26.90
C SER A 33 8.79 0.78 26.79
N PRO A 34 8.71 1.93 27.49
CA PRO A 34 7.58 2.39 28.29
C PRO A 34 6.32 2.72 27.48
N SER A 35 5.16 2.76 28.14
CA SER A 35 3.89 3.14 27.52
C SER A 35 3.96 4.55 26.92
N LEU A 36 3.23 4.76 25.85
CA LEU A 36 3.13 6.07 25.21
C LEU A 36 2.29 7.03 26.06
N THR A 37 2.77 8.26 26.18
CA THR A 37 2.00 9.33 26.84
C THR A 37 0.94 9.86 25.88
N VAL A 38 -0.23 10.17 26.39
CA VAL A 38 -1.32 10.78 25.59
C VAL A 38 -0.83 12.05 24.88
N GLY A 39 -1.12 12.18 23.59
CA GLY A 39 -0.72 13.32 22.76
C GLY A 39 0.71 13.23 22.20
N THR A 40 1.44 12.15 22.45
CA THR A 40 2.76 11.90 21.85
C THR A 40 2.59 11.31 20.44
N LEU A 41 3.24 11.93 19.46
CA LEU A 41 3.41 11.32 18.14
C LEU A 41 4.55 10.31 18.18
N ASP A 42 4.31 9.15 17.61
CA ASP A 42 5.29 8.08 17.51
C ASP A 42 5.14 7.32 16.19
N SER A 43 6.14 6.51 15.87
CA SER A 43 6.14 5.69 14.65
C SER A 43 6.62 4.28 14.93
N VAL A 44 6.00 3.32 14.25
CA VAL A 44 6.45 1.94 14.25
C VAL A 44 6.63 1.46 12.82
N SER A 45 7.62 0.57 12.62
CA SER A 45 7.83 -0.14 11.37
C SER A 45 7.40 -1.59 11.56
N VAL A 46 6.50 -2.07 10.73
CA VAL A 46 6.08 -3.47 10.70
C VAL A 46 6.71 -4.12 9.47
N TYR A 47 7.50 -5.16 9.68
CA TYR A 47 8.10 -5.98 8.63
C TYR A 47 7.31 -7.27 8.53
N TYR A 48 6.80 -7.57 7.36
CA TYR A 48 5.98 -8.75 7.13
C TYR A 48 6.15 -9.27 5.71
N GLN A 49 5.81 -10.51 5.49
CA GLN A 49 5.89 -11.18 4.20
C GLN A 49 4.81 -12.26 4.07
N GLY A 50 4.59 -12.73 2.86
CA GLY A 50 3.66 -13.82 2.57
C GLY A 50 2.95 -13.62 1.24
N SER A 51 1.96 -14.47 0.98
CA SER A 51 1.06 -14.36 -0.16
C SER A 51 -0.30 -13.91 0.37
N PRO A 52 -0.70 -12.65 0.13
CA PRO A 52 -1.99 -12.17 0.61
C PRO A 52 -3.14 -13.03 0.13
N SER A 53 -4.15 -13.22 0.97
CA SER A 53 -5.38 -13.88 0.57
C SER A 53 -6.25 -12.95 -0.25
N SER A 54 -7.05 -13.52 -1.14
CA SER A 54 -8.09 -12.79 -1.85
C SER A 54 -9.43 -13.09 -1.20
N THR A 55 -10.03 -12.09 -0.55
CA THR A 55 -11.35 -12.19 0.07
C THR A 55 -12.34 -11.20 -0.56
N GLY A 56 -13.64 -11.45 -0.42
CA GLY A 56 -14.67 -10.56 -0.95
C GLY A 56 -14.56 -10.33 -2.46
N PHE A 57 -14.34 -9.10 -2.86
CA PHE A 57 -14.13 -8.70 -4.26
C PHE A 57 -12.68 -8.87 -4.73
N GLY A 58 -11.81 -9.48 -3.92
CA GLY A 58 -10.48 -9.88 -4.34
C GLY A 58 -9.34 -9.02 -3.80
N SER A 59 -9.41 -8.52 -2.59
CA SER A 59 -8.43 -7.67 -1.86
C SER A 59 -7.04 -7.52 -2.47
N PHE A 60 -6.40 -8.62 -2.83
CA PHE A 60 -5.12 -8.69 -3.54
C PHE A 60 -5.21 -9.76 -4.62
N ILE A 61 -5.00 -9.38 -5.86
CA ILE A 61 -5.11 -10.26 -7.03
C ILE A 61 -3.74 -10.42 -7.68
N ASP A 62 -3.34 -11.66 -7.86
CA ASP A 62 -2.22 -12.08 -8.69
C ASP A 62 -2.80 -12.91 -9.85
N ASP A 63 -2.74 -12.36 -11.06
CA ASP A 63 -3.36 -12.94 -12.26
C ASP A 63 -2.50 -12.66 -13.50
N THR A 64 -3.02 -12.98 -14.67
CA THR A 64 -2.39 -12.69 -15.97
C THR A 64 -3.36 -11.98 -16.90
N HIS A 65 -2.87 -10.96 -17.63
CA HIS A 65 -3.55 -10.34 -18.75
C HIS A 65 -2.79 -10.63 -20.04
N ALA A 66 -3.44 -11.29 -21.00
CA ALA A 66 -2.82 -11.70 -22.28
C ALA A 66 -1.45 -12.41 -22.11
N GLY A 67 -1.32 -13.24 -21.08
CA GLY A 67 -0.09 -13.97 -20.75
C GLY A 67 0.96 -13.16 -19.98
N THR A 68 0.72 -11.90 -19.65
CA THR A 68 1.60 -11.07 -18.83
C THR A 68 1.10 -11.03 -17.38
N PRO A 69 1.97 -11.25 -16.38
CA PRO A 69 1.60 -11.12 -14.97
C PRO A 69 1.05 -9.74 -14.63
N VAL A 70 -0.01 -9.72 -13.83
CA VAL A 70 -0.61 -8.50 -13.28
C VAL A 70 -0.91 -8.71 -11.80
N ILE A 71 -0.53 -7.72 -10.99
CA ILE A 71 -0.92 -7.64 -9.58
C ILE A 71 -1.71 -6.35 -9.40
N TRP A 72 -2.84 -6.45 -8.70
CA TRP A 72 -3.64 -5.29 -8.34
C TRP A 72 -4.43 -5.52 -7.05
N THR A 73 -4.87 -4.43 -6.41
CA THR A 73 -5.63 -4.50 -5.16
C THR A 73 -7.00 -3.84 -5.31
N LEU A 74 -8.00 -4.44 -4.66
CA LEU A 74 -9.36 -3.92 -4.54
C LEU A 74 -9.90 -4.28 -3.16
N SER A 75 -9.75 -3.38 -2.19
CA SER A 75 -9.97 -3.71 -0.77
C SER A 75 -11.33 -3.29 -0.23
N GLU A 76 -12.24 -2.85 -1.08
CA GLU A 76 -13.55 -2.34 -0.67
C GLU A 76 -14.47 -3.48 -0.17
N PRO A 77 -15.16 -3.32 0.98
CA PRO A 77 -14.93 -2.27 1.99
C PRO A 77 -13.99 -2.69 3.12
N TYR A 78 -13.64 -3.98 3.31
CA TYR A 78 -12.94 -4.50 4.49
C TYR A 78 -11.69 -5.34 4.18
N GLY A 79 -11.26 -5.42 2.92
CA GLY A 79 -10.16 -6.27 2.47
C GLY A 79 -8.75 -5.69 2.66
N SER A 80 -8.59 -4.52 3.27
CA SER A 80 -7.28 -3.87 3.42
C SER A 80 -6.31 -4.71 4.24
N ALA A 81 -6.79 -5.29 5.35
CA ALA A 81 -5.99 -6.09 6.25
C ALA A 81 -5.50 -7.43 5.64
N ASP A 82 -6.03 -7.81 4.47
CA ASP A 82 -5.61 -9.01 3.75
C ASP A 82 -4.20 -8.87 3.17
N TRP A 83 -3.71 -7.64 2.94
CA TRP A 83 -2.41 -7.44 2.31
C TRP A 83 -1.50 -6.40 2.98
N TRP A 84 -2.01 -5.52 3.88
CA TRP A 84 -1.18 -4.57 4.60
C TRP A 84 -1.70 -4.28 6.01
N PRO A 85 -0.81 -3.97 6.98
CA PRO A 85 -1.21 -3.62 8.34
C PRO A 85 -1.95 -2.29 8.37
N CYS A 86 -3.22 -2.31 8.71
CA CYS A 86 -4.05 -1.11 8.73
C CYS A 86 -5.10 -1.17 9.83
N LYS A 87 -5.83 -0.08 10.02
CA LYS A 87 -7.04 -0.05 10.82
C LYS A 87 -8.24 -0.34 9.92
N SER A 88 -9.06 -1.32 10.29
CA SER A 88 -10.24 -1.73 9.50
C SER A 88 -11.44 -0.82 9.69
N GLN A 89 -11.40 0.11 10.64
CA GLN A 89 -12.50 1.05 10.86
C GLN A 89 -12.50 2.12 9.76
N LEU A 90 -13.56 2.18 8.97
CA LEU A 90 -13.65 3.04 7.78
C LEU A 90 -13.53 4.54 8.08
N GLY A 91 -13.89 4.97 9.29
CA GLY A 91 -13.79 6.36 9.75
C GLY A 91 -12.37 6.76 10.22
N ASP A 92 -11.49 5.80 10.48
CA ASP A 92 -10.13 6.05 10.97
C ASP A 92 -9.18 6.15 9.78
N LYS A 93 -9.12 7.35 9.19
CA LYS A 93 -8.37 7.63 7.97
C LYS A 93 -6.92 7.98 8.28
N ALA A 94 -6.01 7.56 7.41
CA ALA A 94 -4.65 8.09 7.40
C ALA A 94 -4.65 9.51 6.81
N ASP A 95 -3.96 10.46 7.44
CA ASP A 95 -3.88 11.85 6.97
C ASP A 95 -3.17 11.97 5.62
N SER A 96 -2.21 11.11 5.39
CA SER A 96 -1.44 11.02 4.16
C SER A 96 -0.72 9.69 4.07
N ILE A 97 -0.37 9.27 2.84
CA ILE A 97 0.40 8.06 2.58
C ILE A 97 1.51 8.33 1.57
N ASP A 98 2.62 7.63 1.75
CA ASP A 98 3.68 7.46 0.76
C ASP A 98 3.77 5.96 0.43
N ILE A 99 3.68 5.61 -0.86
CA ILE A 99 3.68 4.23 -1.32
C ILE A 99 4.91 4.02 -2.21
N TYR A 100 5.78 3.09 -1.80
CA TYR A 100 6.96 2.68 -2.56
C TYR A 100 6.74 1.26 -3.08
N ILE A 101 6.80 1.09 -4.39
CA ILE A 101 6.58 -0.20 -5.05
C ILE A 101 7.86 -0.57 -5.77
N ILE A 102 8.47 -1.70 -5.40
CA ILE A 102 9.62 -2.27 -6.10
C ILE A 102 9.08 -3.36 -7.03
N HIS A 103 9.31 -3.18 -8.32
CA HIS A 103 8.78 -4.07 -9.35
C HIS A 103 9.78 -4.29 -10.48
N PRO A 104 9.59 -5.29 -11.39
CA PRO A 104 10.42 -5.45 -12.57
C PRO A 104 10.42 -4.19 -13.44
N SER A 105 11.60 -3.77 -13.95
CA SER A 105 11.74 -2.56 -14.77
C SER A 105 10.98 -2.61 -16.09
N ALA A 106 10.57 -3.81 -16.53
CA ALA A 106 9.72 -3.98 -17.72
C ALA A 106 8.25 -3.57 -17.48
N TYR A 107 7.86 -3.36 -16.21
CA TYR A 107 6.48 -3.02 -15.82
C TYR A 107 6.36 -1.58 -15.33
N LYS A 108 5.12 -1.14 -15.15
CA LYS A 108 4.76 0.12 -14.53
C LYS A 108 3.90 -0.13 -13.30
N ALA A 109 4.07 0.70 -12.28
CA ALA A 109 3.26 0.67 -11.08
C ALA A 109 2.38 1.91 -11.00
N ALA A 110 1.08 1.72 -10.84
CA ALA A 110 0.11 2.79 -10.57
C ALA A 110 -0.37 2.71 -9.12
N SER A 111 -0.60 3.84 -8.47
CA SER A 111 -1.11 3.91 -7.10
C SER A 111 -1.82 5.23 -6.81
N ASN A 112 -2.23 5.43 -5.55
CA ASN A 112 -2.91 6.66 -5.11
C ASN A 112 -2.00 7.88 -5.08
N GLY A 113 -2.54 9.03 -5.45
CA GLY A 113 -1.87 10.31 -5.31
C GLY A 113 -1.11 10.74 -6.55
N ILE A 114 0.05 11.35 -6.36
CA ILE A 114 0.89 11.92 -7.43
C ILE A 114 2.19 11.14 -7.47
N LEU A 115 2.60 10.72 -8.68
CA LEU A 115 3.89 10.10 -8.92
C LEU A 115 5.02 11.07 -8.56
N GLN A 116 5.89 10.67 -7.66
CA GLN A 116 7.04 11.47 -7.22
C GLN A 116 8.32 11.07 -7.96
N SER A 117 8.55 9.77 -8.13
CA SER A 117 9.75 9.28 -8.80
C SER A 117 9.59 7.84 -9.31
N GLU A 118 10.35 7.51 -10.34
CA GLU A 118 10.64 6.16 -10.81
C GLU A 118 12.17 6.02 -10.89
N ILE A 119 12.76 5.19 -10.05
CA ILE A 119 14.21 4.99 -9.98
C ILE A 119 14.54 3.57 -10.42
N VAL A 120 15.20 3.45 -11.57
CA VAL A 120 15.64 2.16 -12.11
C VAL A 120 16.96 1.75 -11.47
N ASN A 121 17.02 0.53 -10.95
CA ASN A 121 18.21 -0.12 -10.43
C ASN A 121 18.33 -1.54 -10.99
N GLY A 122 19.08 -1.68 -12.06
CA GLY A 122 19.23 -2.94 -12.80
C GLY A 122 17.88 -3.41 -13.38
N SER A 123 17.44 -4.60 -13.00
CA SER A 123 16.19 -5.20 -13.45
C SER A 123 14.95 -4.78 -12.65
N GLN A 124 15.13 -3.93 -11.65
CA GLN A 124 14.06 -3.45 -10.79
C GLN A 124 13.90 -1.93 -10.89
N THR A 125 12.67 -1.48 -10.70
CA THR A 125 12.30 -0.06 -10.57
C THR A 125 11.62 0.15 -9.22
N THR A 126 12.01 1.21 -8.51
CA THR A 126 11.29 1.70 -7.35
C THR A 126 10.42 2.87 -7.77
N THR A 127 9.11 2.71 -7.71
CA THR A 127 8.14 3.76 -8.00
C THR A 127 7.60 4.32 -6.69
N HIS A 128 7.63 5.65 -6.54
CA HIS A 128 7.14 6.35 -5.35
C HIS A 128 5.91 7.18 -5.69
N TRP A 129 4.79 6.89 -5.02
CA TRP A 129 3.54 7.65 -5.06
C TRP A 129 3.28 8.34 -3.74
N LYS A 130 2.65 9.53 -3.78
CA LYS A 130 2.38 10.35 -2.60
C LYS A 130 0.97 10.91 -2.63
N HIS A 131 0.16 10.53 -1.65
CA HIS A 131 -1.20 11.05 -1.44
C HIS A 131 -1.27 11.88 -0.17
N ARG A 132 -1.85 13.09 -0.24
CA ARG A 132 -1.79 14.12 0.83
C ARG A 132 -3.15 14.50 1.40
N TYR A 133 -4.16 13.71 1.17
CA TYR A 133 -5.50 13.91 1.74
C TYR A 133 -5.87 12.73 2.62
N PRO A 134 -6.78 12.94 3.62
CA PRO A 134 -7.26 11.83 4.44
C PRO A 134 -7.85 10.71 3.60
N ILE A 135 -7.32 9.51 3.74
CA ILE A 135 -7.69 8.33 2.97
C ILE A 135 -8.07 7.17 3.87
N ALA A 136 -9.19 6.53 3.59
CA ALA A 136 -9.58 5.30 4.28
C ALA A 136 -8.71 4.13 3.81
N SER A 137 -8.46 3.16 4.69
CA SER A 137 -7.59 2.03 4.41
C SER A 137 -7.97 1.26 3.13
N TYR A 138 -9.25 1.06 2.88
CA TYR A 138 -9.75 0.31 1.72
C TYR A 138 -9.56 1.02 0.37
N LEU A 139 -9.30 2.33 0.38
CA LEU A 139 -9.00 3.12 -0.82
C LEU A 139 -7.51 3.11 -1.18
N VAL A 140 -6.65 2.64 -0.28
CA VAL A 140 -5.23 2.45 -0.60
C VAL A 140 -5.11 1.30 -1.59
N ALA A 141 -4.55 1.59 -2.76
CA ALA A 141 -4.50 0.64 -3.86
C ALA A 141 -3.23 0.78 -4.67
N PHE A 142 -2.82 -0.29 -5.32
CA PHE A 142 -1.81 -0.26 -6.35
C PHE A 142 -2.08 -1.33 -7.42
N ALA A 143 -1.47 -1.14 -8.59
CA ALA A 143 -1.47 -2.13 -9.66
C ALA A 143 -0.11 -2.12 -10.37
N VAL A 144 0.36 -3.29 -10.78
CA VAL A 144 1.66 -3.48 -11.46
C VAL A 144 1.48 -4.45 -12.62
N THR A 145 1.82 -4.01 -13.82
CA THR A 145 1.93 -4.84 -15.03
C THR A 145 2.66 -4.07 -16.14
N ASN A 146 2.62 -4.57 -17.38
CA ASN A 146 3.21 -3.94 -18.56
C ASN A 146 2.36 -2.78 -19.12
N TYR A 147 1.84 -1.90 -18.27
CA TYR A 147 1.05 -0.75 -18.70
C TYR A 147 1.75 0.15 -19.72
N VAL A 148 0.97 0.64 -20.68
CA VAL A 148 1.30 1.83 -21.47
C VAL A 148 0.72 3.05 -20.74
N VAL A 149 1.53 4.10 -20.60
CA VAL A 149 1.12 5.32 -19.86
C VAL A 149 0.88 6.45 -20.85
N PHE A 150 -0.34 6.96 -20.86
CA PHE A 150 -0.71 8.16 -21.63
C PHE A 150 -0.81 9.35 -20.70
N ASN A 151 -0.11 10.43 -21.08
CA ASN A 151 -0.12 11.68 -20.33
C ASN A 151 -1.02 12.69 -21.05
N ASN A 152 -1.98 13.22 -20.33
CA ASN A 152 -2.90 14.25 -20.76
C ASN A 152 -3.01 15.34 -19.72
N SER A 153 -3.80 16.36 -19.97
CA SER A 153 -4.15 17.35 -18.97
C SER A 153 -5.57 17.88 -19.21
N VAL A 154 -6.18 18.36 -18.13
CA VAL A 154 -7.49 19.02 -18.20
C VAL A 154 -7.43 20.38 -17.52
N MET A 155 -8.07 21.36 -18.15
CA MET A 155 -8.22 22.70 -17.56
C MET A 155 -9.41 22.71 -16.59
N LEU A 156 -9.13 23.06 -15.33
CA LEU A 156 -10.15 23.33 -14.31
C LEU A 156 -10.06 24.82 -13.93
N GLY A 157 -10.87 25.64 -14.55
CA GLY A 157 -10.73 27.10 -14.48
C GLY A 157 -9.38 27.54 -15.08
N SER A 158 -8.54 28.19 -14.29
CA SER A 158 -7.19 28.63 -14.69
C SER A 158 -6.09 27.59 -14.38
N VAL A 159 -6.43 26.47 -13.75
CA VAL A 159 -5.46 25.44 -13.34
C VAL A 159 -5.43 24.32 -14.37
N ASN A 160 -4.25 24.01 -14.90
CA ASN A 160 -4.03 22.84 -15.74
C ASN A 160 -3.68 21.63 -14.86
N LEU A 161 -4.56 20.64 -14.81
CA LEU A 161 -4.39 19.42 -14.03
C LEU A 161 -3.79 18.33 -14.92
N PRO A 162 -2.62 17.77 -14.57
CA PRO A 162 -2.07 16.62 -15.27
C PRO A 162 -2.93 15.38 -15.04
N MET A 163 -3.08 14.58 -16.08
CA MET A 163 -3.80 13.31 -16.04
C MET A 163 -2.89 12.22 -16.60
N GLN A 164 -2.87 11.07 -15.94
CA GLN A 164 -2.18 9.88 -16.42
C GLN A 164 -3.17 8.73 -16.55
N THR A 165 -3.16 8.07 -17.69
CA THR A 165 -3.95 6.87 -17.95
C THR A 165 -3.01 5.70 -18.11
N TYR A 166 -3.21 4.67 -17.31
CA TYR A 166 -2.48 3.41 -17.35
C TYR A 166 -3.39 2.37 -18.01
N CYS A 167 -2.98 1.81 -19.13
CA CYS A 167 -3.78 0.81 -19.85
C CYS A 167 -2.88 -0.28 -20.47
N TYR A 168 -3.51 -1.39 -20.85
CA TYR A 168 -2.84 -2.50 -21.53
C TYR A 168 -2.60 -2.15 -23.00
#